data_cdcd7d2c891c7b6f017d03e5459475d5
#
_entry.id   cdcd7d2c891c7b6f017d03e5459475d5
#
_cell.length_a   1.000
_cell.length_b   1.000
_cell.length_c   1.000
_cell.angle_alpha   90.00
_cell.angle_beta   90.00
_cell.angle_gamma   90.00
#
_symmetry.space_group_name_H-M   'P 1'
#
loop_
_entity.id
_entity.type
_entity.pdbx_description
1 polymer ?
#
loop_
_entity_poly.entity_id
_entity_poly.type
_entity_poly.pdbx_seq_one_letter_code
_entity_poly.pdbx_strand_id
1 'polypeptide(L)'
;MKLLFISLGCDKNLVDSEYMIGMLANDGIEMTDDETQADIIIVNSCCFIGDAKEESINTILEMAQYKETGKCKSLIVTGCLAQRYKDEIFKEIPEVDAILGTNSYDTIVEAVHETLEKHRYSNLHTLEGLPSIKTKRIVTTGGHFAYLKIAEGCNKNCTYCVIPSVRGRYRSVPMEDLIEQAKSLVEQGAKELILVAQETTLYGVDLYGEKSLHKLLDELNKISGLFWIRIMYCYPEEIYDELIESMIKDEKVCHYLDMPIQHCNDDILRRMGRKTTKAELMERIRMLRERIPDITLRTTLICGFPGETQDNHEELMQFVNDMEFDRLGAFTYSPEEGTKAAAIPDQIDEDIKADWQADVMELEEEVIFDKNETLKGKELYVFIEGKVADENAYIGRTYRDAPNVDGYIFINTDETLMTGDICKVMVTGAYEYDLIGELVK
;
A
#
# COMPACT_ATOMS: atom_id res chain seq x y z
N MET A 1 -20.83 -6.71 -22.94
CA MET A 1 -19.92 -5.56 -23.06
C MET A 1 -18.61 -5.92 -22.39
N LYS A 2 -17.51 -5.43 -22.91
CA LYS A 2 -16.16 -5.70 -22.38
C LYS A 2 -15.61 -4.49 -21.65
N LEU A 3 -15.03 -4.72 -20.48
CA LEU A 3 -14.43 -3.73 -19.61
C LEU A 3 -12.92 -3.96 -19.50
N LEU A 4 -12.14 -2.93 -19.80
CA LEU A 4 -10.74 -2.82 -19.36
C LEU A 4 -10.71 -1.98 -18.09
N PHE A 5 -10.11 -2.53 -17.03
CA PHE A 5 -9.94 -1.83 -15.75
C PHE A 5 -8.46 -1.66 -15.44
N ILE A 6 -8.01 -0.42 -15.29
CA ILE A 6 -6.63 -0.08 -14.93
C ILE A 6 -6.63 0.50 -13.53
N SER A 7 -5.91 -0.16 -12.61
CA SER A 7 -5.76 0.27 -11.23
C SER A 7 -4.34 0.78 -10.99
N LEU A 8 -4.21 2.07 -10.75
CA LEU A 8 -2.95 2.74 -10.47
C LEU A 8 -2.80 3.10 -8.99
N GLY A 9 -1.55 3.27 -8.57
CA GLY A 9 -1.21 3.75 -7.23
C GLY A 9 -1.18 2.65 -6.17
N CYS A 10 -1.78 2.89 -5.02
CA CYS A 10 -1.57 2.08 -3.82
C CYS A 10 -2.60 0.94 -3.64
N ASP A 11 -2.31 0.05 -2.69
CA ASP A 11 -3.17 -1.03 -2.21
C ASP A 11 -4.59 -0.59 -1.81
N LYS A 12 -4.76 0.63 -1.26
CA LYS A 12 -6.10 1.19 -0.95
C LYS A 12 -6.90 1.47 -2.21
N ASN A 13 -6.25 1.98 -3.27
CA ASN A 13 -6.86 2.12 -4.59
C ASN A 13 -7.21 0.75 -5.19
N LEU A 14 -6.35 -0.25 -5.03
CA LEU A 14 -6.61 -1.59 -5.51
C LEU A 14 -7.86 -2.20 -4.86
N VAL A 15 -8.04 -2.04 -3.55
CA VAL A 15 -9.26 -2.46 -2.86
C VAL A 15 -10.50 -1.78 -3.44
N ASP A 16 -10.44 -0.47 -3.72
CA ASP A 16 -11.55 0.24 -4.35
C ASP A 16 -11.83 -0.29 -5.76
N SER A 17 -10.78 -0.59 -6.55
CA SER A 17 -10.89 -1.21 -7.88
C SER A 17 -11.59 -2.56 -7.83
N GLU A 18 -11.20 -3.44 -6.92
CA GLU A 18 -11.75 -4.78 -6.77
C GLU A 18 -13.24 -4.76 -6.38
N TYR A 19 -13.68 -3.75 -5.62
CA TYR A 19 -15.11 -3.53 -5.38
C TYR A 19 -15.85 -3.07 -6.64
N MET A 20 -15.28 -2.12 -7.39
CA MET A 20 -15.88 -1.65 -8.66
C MET A 20 -15.99 -2.79 -9.67
N ILE A 21 -14.94 -3.59 -9.82
CA ILE A 21 -14.94 -4.80 -10.69
C ILE A 21 -16.04 -5.77 -10.27
N GLY A 22 -16.18 -6.03 -8.96
CA GLY A 22 -17.24 -6.90 -8.42
C GLY A 22 -18.64 -6.39 -8.74
N MET A 23 -18.91 -5.08 -8.61
CA MET A 23 -20.20 -4.48 -8.94
C MET A 23 -20.50 -4.55 -10.43
N LEU A 24 -19.50 -4.27 -11.29
CA LEU A 24 -19.65 -4.32 -12.75
C LEU A 24 -19.83 -5.75 -13.29
N ALA A 25 -19.14 -6.72 -12.70
CA ALA A 25 -19.33 -8.13 -13.02
C ALA A 25 -20.75 -8.61 -12.67
N ASN A 26 -21.30 -8.17 -11.53
CA ASN A 26 -22.69 -8.45 -11.16
C ASN A 26 -23.71 -7.78 -12.08
N ASP A 27 -23.36 -6.68 -12.73
CA ASP A 27 -24.16 -6.02 -13.77
C ASP A 27 -24.02 -6.70 -15.15
N GLY A 28 -23.25 -7.79 -15.25
CA GLY A 28 -23.08 -8.58 -16.46
C GLY A 28 -22.04 -8.03 -17.43
N ILE A 29 -21.10 -7.21 -16.96
CA ILE A 29 -19.99 -6.69 -17.76
C ILE A 29 -18.80 -7.66 -17.65
N GLU A 30 -18.24 -8.07 -18.78
CA GLU A 30 -17.12 -8.99 -18.86
C GLU A 30 -15.78 -8.24 -18.88
N MET A 31 -14.79 -8.75 -18.15
CA MET A 31 -13.43 -8.18 -18.17
C MET A 31 -12.69 -8.55 -19.47
N THR A 32 -11.78 -7.67 -19.88
CA THR A 32 -10.83 -7.91 -20.97
C THR A 32 -9.49 -7.28 -20.62
N ASP A 33 -8.42 -7.87 -21.14
CA ASP A 33 -7.05 -7.35 -21.13
C ASP A 33 -6.63 -6.72 -22.47
N ASP A 34 -7.53 -6.70 -23.47
CA ASP A 34 -7.32 -6.15 -24.82
C ASP A 34 -8.01 -4.78 -24.92
N GLU A 35 -7.21 -3.72 -24.93
CA GLU A 35 -7.64 -2.32 -24.98
C GLU A 35 -8.48 -2.05 -26.23
N THR A 36 -8.13 -2.71 -27.36
CA THR A 36 -8.82 -2.52 -28.64
C THR A 36 -10.22 -3.11 -28.67
N GLN A 37 -10.51 -4.06 -27.77
CA GLN A 37 -11.80 -4.75 -27.65
C GLN A 37 -12.68 -4.19 -26.52
N ALA A 38 -12.13 -3.33 -25.69
CA ALA A 38 -12.87 -2.76 -24.56
C ALA A 38 -13.97 -1.80 -25.05
N ASP A 39 -15.22 -2.05 -24.66
CA ASP A 39 -16.33 -1.10 -24.82
C ASP A 39 -16.29 0.02 -23.77
N ILE A 40 -15.75 -0.30 -22.59
CA ILE A 40 -15.64 0.56 -21.42
C ILE A 40 -14.20 0.50 -20.94
N ILE A 41 -13.60 1.64 -20.66
CA ILE A 41 -12.28 1.73 -20.02
C ILE A 41 -12.42 2.54 -18.74
N ILE A 42 -11.95 1.97 -17.61
CA ILE A 42 -11.94 2.63 -16.32
C ILE A 42 -10.51 2.75 -15.82
N VAL A 43 -10.09 3.96 -15.48
CA VAL A 43 -8.78 4.24 -14.87
C VAL A 43 -8.99 4.71 -13.43
N ASN A 44 -8.61 3.86 -12.46
CA ASN A 44 -8.55 4.26 -11.06
C ASN A 44 -7.18 4.89 -10.78
N SER A 45 -7.18 6.20 -10.63
CA SER A 45 -6.01 7.06 -10.72
C SER A 45 -5.41 7.42 -9.36
N CYS A 46 -4.12 7.75 -9.35
CA CYS A 46 -3.35 8.21 -8.20
C CYS A 46 -2.89 9.66 -8.39
N CYS A 47 -2.67 10.38 -7.28
CA CYS A 47 -2.05 11.71 -7.29
C CYS A 47 -1.27 12.00 -6.00
N PHE A 48 -0.71 10.95 -5.39
CA PHE A 48 -0.05 11.08 -4.09
C PHE A 48 1.30 11.82 -4.19
N ILE A 49 2.06 11.53 -5.25
CA ILE A 49 3.33 12.21 -5.59
C ILE A 49 3.32 12.56 -7.09
N GLY A 50 4.26 13.42 -7.51
CA GLY A 50 4.39 13.89 -8.88
C GLY A 50 4.39 12.77 -9.91
N ASP A 51 5.25 11.76 -9.73
CA ASP A 51 5.39 10.62 -10.65
C ASP A 51 4.09 9.83 -10.81
N ALA A 52 3.40 9.53 -9.70
CA ALA A 52 2.12 8.82 -9.75
C ALA A 52 1.00 9.63 -10.41
N LYS A 53 1.08 10.97 -10.33
CA LYS A 53 0.19 11.88 -11.04
C LYS A 53 0.47 11.87 -12.54
N GLU A 54 1.73 11.94 -12.92
CA GLU A 54 2.16 11.87 -14.33
C GLU A 54 1.79 10.52 -14.96
N GLU A 55 2.07 9.40 -14.29
CA GLU A 55 1.63 8.06 -14.70
C GLU A 55 0.12 8.02 -14.95
N SER A 56 -0.67 8.54 -14.01
CA SER A 56 -2.13 8.57 -14.13
C SER A 56 -2.60 9.39 -15.32
N ILE A 57 -2.02 10.58 -15.54
CA ILE A 57 -2.37 11.44 -16.68
C ILE A 57 -2.00 10.76 -18.01
N ASN A 58 -0.78 10.21 -18.11
CA ASN A 58 -0.30 9.54 -19.31
C ASN A 58 -1.17 8.31 -19.66
N THR A 59 -1.54 7.52 -18.66
CA THR A 59 -2.46 6.37 -18.83
C THR A 59 -3.84 6.82 -19.32
N ILE A 60 -4.41 7.89 -18.77
CA ILE A 60 -5.71 8.42 -19.21
C ILE A 60 -5.62 8.88 -20.68
N LEU A 61 -4.57 9.61 -21.05
CA LEU A 61 -4.34 10.09 -22.42
C LEU A 61 -4.14 8.93 -23.41
N GLU A 62 -3.41 7.89 -23.01
CA GLU A 62 -3.25 6.68 -23.82
C GLU A 62 -4.60 5.98 -24.04
N MET A 63 -5.37 5.77 -22.97
CA MET A 63 -6.67 5.12 -23.05
C MET A 63 -7.72 5.94 -23.82
N ALA A 64 -7.60 7.26 -23.81
CA ALA A 64 -8.47 8.14 -24.58
C ALA A 64 -8.40 7.90 -26.11
N GLN A 65 -7.23 7.47 -26.62
CA GLN A 65 -7.04 7.17 -28.04
C GLN A 65 -7.92 6.01 -28.53
N TYR A 66 -8.29 5.07 -27.66
CA TYR A 66 -9.15 3.93 -28.02
C TYR A 66 -10.61 4.30 -28.27
N LYS A 67 -11.02 5.54 -28.01
CA LYS A 67 -12.31 6.07 -28.47
C LYS A 67 -12.36 6.29 -29.98
N GLU A 68 -11.18 6.53 -30.62
CA GLU A 68 -11.05 6.70 -32.06
C GLU A 68 -10.52 5.43 -32.75
N THR A 69 -9.51 4.79 -32.14
CA THR A 69 -8.78 3.65 -32.73
C THR A 69 -9.33 2.29 -32.34
N GLY A 70 -10.13 2.21 -31.26
CA GLY A 70 -10.69 1.00 -30.69
C GLY A 70 -12.22 0.96 -30.70
N LYS A 71 -12.79 0.25 -29.73
CA LYS A 71 -14.23 0.12 -29.53
C LYS A 71 -14.76 0.92 -28.32
N CYS A 72 -13.88 1.68 -27.65
CA CYS A 72 -14.22 2.36 -26.42
C CYS A 72 -15.36 3.37 -26.63
N LYS A 73 -16.44 3.19 -25.90
CA LYS A 73 -17.63 4.06 -25.90
C LYS A 73 -17.67 4.93 -24.66
N SER A 74 -17.04 4.47 -23.56
CA SER A 74 -17.03 5.11 -22.26
C SER A 74 -15.64 5.05 -21.64
N LEU A 75 -15.03 6.22 -21.37
CA LEU A 75 -13.80 6.38 -20.60
C LEU A 75 -14.14 7.03 -19.26
N ILE A 76 -13.91 6.31 -18.19
CA ILE A 76 -14.23 6.74 -16.82
C ILE A 76 -12.94 6.88 -16.01
N VAL A 77 -12.77 8.01 -15.34
CA VAL A 77 -11.65 8.26 -14.43
C VAL A 77 -12.16 8.29 -12.99
N THR A 78 -11.53 7.53 -12.12
CA THR A 78 -11.87 7.49 -10.69
C THR A 78 -10.61 7.63 -9.82
N GLY A 79 -10.76 7.68 -8.51
CA GLY A 79 -9.65 7.69 -7.57
C GLY A 79 -9.15 9.08 -7.16
N CYS A 80 -7.90 9.13 -6.70
CA CYS A 80 -7.36 10.32 -6.05
C CYS A 80 -7.16 11.50 -7.02
N LEU A 81 -6.69 11.25 -8.25
CA LEU A 81 -6.55 12.30 -9.27
C LEU A 81 -7.92 12.87 -9.65
N ALA A 82 -8.90 11.99 -9.86
CA ALA A 82 -10.28 12.37 -10.16
C ALA A 82 -10.90 13.23 -9.05
N GLN A 83 -10.66 12.88 -7.79
CA GLN A 83 -11.13 13.64 -6.62
C GLN A 83 -10.51 15.04 -6.56
N ARG A 84 -9.23 15.16 -6.90
CA ARG A 84 -8.46 16.40 -6.75
C ARG A 84 -8.64 17.36 -7.92
N TYR A 85 -8.72 16.85 -9.17
CA TYR A 85 -8.63 17.64 -10.41
C TYR A 85 -9.83 17.46 -11.35
N LYS A 86 -11.01 17.22 -10.79
CA LYS A 86 -12.23 16.95 -11.56
C LYS A 86 -12.43 17.91 -12.75
N ASP A 87 -12.43 19.22 -12.47
CA ASP A 87 -12.81 20.22 -13.46
C ASP A 87 -11.71 20.37 -14.54
N GLU A 88 -10.46 20.23 -14.13
CA GLU A 88 -9.29 20.22 -15.01
C GLU A 88 -9.29 19.01 -15.94
N ILE A 89 -9.59 17.82 -15.44
CA ILE A 89 -9.64 16.59 -16.24
C ILE A 89 -10.69 16.73 -17.34
N PHE A 90 -11.90 17.17 -17.03
CA PHE A 90 -12.94 17.34 -18.03
C PHE A 90 -12.64 18.42 -19.07
N LYS A 91 -11.87 19.43 -18.69
CA LYS A 91 -11.49 20.55 -19.57
C LYS A 91 -10.34 20.17 -20.49
N GLU A 92 -9.30 19.52 -19.94
CA GLU A 92 -8.05 19.24 -20.68
C GLU A 92 -8.11 17.90 -21.43
N ILE A 93 -8.97 16.94 -20.97
CA ILE A 93 -9.17 15.63 -21.60
C ILE A 93 -10.65 15.43 -21.90
N PRO A 94 -11.17 16.05 -22.98
CA PRO A 94 -12.60 16.02 -23.32
C PRO A 94 -13.15 14.63 -23.66
N GLU A 95 -12.29 13.65 -23.92
CA GLU A 95 -12.60 12.23 -24.16
C GLU A 95 -13.12 11.53 -22.91
N VAL A 96 -12.84 12.05 -21.71
CA VAL A 96 -13.33 11.48 -20.45
C VAL A 96 -14.85 11.72 -20.35
N ASP A 97 -15.61 10.65 -20.20
CA ASP A 97 -17.07 10.67 -20.13
C ASP A 97 -17.60 10.77 -18.69
N ALA A 98 -16.88 10.15 -17.73
CA ALA A 98 -17.29 10.24 -16.32
C ALA A 98 -16.10 10.40 -15.37
N ILE A 99 -16.37 11.06 -14.23
CA ILE A 99 -15.44 11.24 -13.12
C ILE A 99 -16.10 10.84 -11.81
N LEU A 100 -15.45 9.93 -11.07
CA LEU A 100 -15.88 9.51 -9.75
C LEU A 100 -14.80 9.84 -8.70
N GLY A 101 -15.23 10.43 -7.58
CA GLY A 101 -14.34 10.69 -6.44
C GLY A 101 -14.00 9.42 -5.67
N THR A 102 -13.04 9.56 -4.76
CA THR A 102 -12.53 8.47 -3.90
C THR A 102 -13.59 7.86 -2.98
N ASN A 103 -14.66 8.58 -2.71
CA ASN A 103 -15.77 8.13 -1.87
C ASN A 103 -17.07 7.84 -2.66
N SER A 104 -16.96 7.76 -4.00
CA SER A 104 -18.11 7.65 -4.91
C SER A 104 -18.03 6.41 -5.82
N TYR A 105 -17.11 5.50 -5.56
CA TYR A 105 -16.92 4.30 -6.39
C TYR A 105 -18.09 3.31 -6.30
N ASP A 106 -18.96 3.42 -5.30
CA ASP A 106 -20.22 2.69 -5.20
C ASP A 106 -21.25 3.09 -6.28
N THR A 107 -21.05 4.19 -6.99
CA THR A 107 -21.89 4.62 -8.12
C THR A 107 -21.31 4.25 -9.50
N ILE A 108 -20.33 3.37 -9.55
CA ILE A 108 -19.64 3.00 -10.80
C ILE A 108 -20.58 2.40 -11.86
N VAL A 109 -21.56 1.59 -11.46
CA VAL A 109 -22.55 1.00 -12.36
C VAL A 109 -23.42 2.08 -12.98
N GLU A 110 -23.90 3.02 -12.18
CA GLU A 110 -24.67 4.18 -12.66
C GLU A 110 -23.85 5.02 -13.65
N ALA A 111 -22.58 5.30 -13.33
CA ALA A 111 -21.67 6.03 -14.21
C ALA A 111 -21.51 5.36 -15.59
N VAL A 112 -21.37 4.03 -15.61
CA VAL A 112 -21.27 3.26 -16.85
C VAL A 112 -22.57 3.38 -17.66
N HIS A 113 -23.74 3.23 -17.06
CA HIS A 113 -25.02 3.33 -17.76
C HIS A 113 -25.23 4.72 -18.35
N GLU A 114 -25.00 5.79 -17.59
CA GLU A 114 -25.14 7.16 -18.04
C GLU A 114 -24.20 7.50 -19.22
N THR A 115 -22.94 7.06 -19.14
CA THR A 115 -21.98 7.32 -20.22
C THR A 115 -22.28 6.54 -21.50
N LEU A 116 -22.83 5.35 -21.39
CA LEU A 116 -23.28 4.57 -22.57
C LEU A 116 -24.49 5.21 -23.26
N GLU A 117 -25.32 5.97 -22.53
CA GLU A 117 -26.38 6.80 -23.06
C GLU A 117 -25.87 8.17 -23.59
N LYS A 118 -24.53 8.37 -23.58
CA LYS A 118 -23.82 9.60 -23.99
C LYS A 118 -24.09 10.81 -23.09
N HIS A 119 -24.41 10.58 -21.83
CA HIS A 119 -24.46 11.61 -20.82
C HIS A 119 -23.11 11.71 -20.11
N ARG A 120 -22.58 12.92 -19.97
CA ARG A 120 -21.44 13.12 -19.05
C ARG A 120 -21.90 12.92 -17.62
N TYR A 121 -21.13 12.15 -16.86
CA TYR A 121 -21.45 11.85 -15.47
C TYR A 121 -20.35 12.31 -14.53
N SER A 122 -20.69 12.84 -13.38
CA SER A 122 -19.71 13.07 -12.33
C SER A 122 -20.34 12.97 -10.95
N ASN A 123 -19.69 12.21 -10.08
CA ASN A 123 -20.11 12.09 -8.70
C ASN A 123 -18.90 12.17 -7.77
N LEU A 124 -18.91 13.19 -6.89
CA LEU A 124 -17.94 13.35 -5.81
C LEU A 124 -18.74 13.48 -4.51
N HIS A 125 -19.01 12.34 -3.88
CA HIS A 125 -19.64 12.35 -2.56
C HIS A 125 -18.78 13.10 -1.54
N THR A 126 -19.41 13.56 -0.47
CA THR A 126 -18.68 14.13 0.67
C THR A 126 -17.71 13.09 1.24
N LEU A 127 -16.57 13.56 1.72
CA LEU A 127 -15.55 12.68 2.31
C LEU A 127 -15.82 12.38 3.81
N GLU A 128 -17.10 12.42 4.24
CA GLU A 128 -17.49 12.26 5.64
C GLU A 128 -17.95 10.83 5.99
N GLY A 129 -18.52 10.11 5.02
CA GLY A 129 -18.97 8.72 5.17
C GLY A 129 -18.06 7.71 4.52
N LEU A 130 -18.40 6.44 4.63
CA LEU A 130 -17.83 5.35 3.84
C LEU A 130 -18.81 4.97 2.72
N PRO A 131 -18.33 4.53 1.54
CA PRO A 131 -19.20 4.01 0.49
C PRO A 131 -20.03 2.83 0.96
N SER A 132 -21.29 2.77 0.54
CA SER A 132 -22.21 1.68 0.92
C SER A 132 -22.16 0.55 -0.11
N ILE A 133 -21.29 -0.44 0.13
CA ILE A 133 -21.10 -1.54 -0.80
C ILE A 133 -21.65 -2.83 -0.20
N LYS A 134 -22.59 -3.47 -0.93
CA LYS A 134 -23.20 -4.77 -0.56
C LYS A 134 -22.67 -5.93 -1.40
N THR A 135 -21.84 -5.63 -2.40
CA THR A 135 -21.34 -6.59 -3.38
C THR A 135 -20.03 -7.20 -2.88
N LYS A 136 -19.85 -8.50 -3.13
CA LYS A 136 -18.57 -9.16 -2.87
C LYS A 136 -17.51 -8.59 -3.82
N ARG A 137 -16.34 -8.33 -3.26
CA ARG A 137 -15.15 -7.88 -3.98
C ARG A 137 -14.56 -9.04 -4.81
N ILE A 138 -14.11 -8.76 -6.01
CA ILE A 138 -13.33 -9.71 -6.84
C ILE A 138 -11.86 -9.44 -6.60
N VAL A 139 -11.15 -10.39 -5.99
CA VAL A 139 -9.72 -10.29 -5.70
C VAL A 139 -8.92 -10.39 -6.99
N THR A 140 -8.02 -9.44 -7.22
CA THR A 140 -7.16 -9.35 -8.41
C THR A 140 -5.67 -9.60 -8.10
N THR A 141 -5.31 -9.73 -6.83
CA THR A 141 -3.99 -10.21 -6.41
C THR A 141 -3.84 -11.71 -6.69
N GLY A 142 -2.61 -12.26 -6.63
CA GLY A 142 -2.32 -13.68 -6.98
C GLY A 142 -3.16 -14.78 -6.32
N GLY A 143 -4.25 -14.43 -5.66
CA GLY A 143 -5.27 -15.32 -5.09
C GLY A 143 -4.94 -15.86 -3.69
N HIS A 144 -3.69 -15.87 -3.27
CA HIS A 144 -3.25 -16.37 -1.96
C HIS A 144 -3.12 -15.28 -0.89
N PHE A 145 -3.10 -14.01 -1.28
CA PHE A 145 -3.18 -12.88 -0.36
C PHE A 145 -4.22 -11.86 -0.81
N ALA A 146 -4.70 -11.06 0.13
CA ALA A 146 -5.61 -9.96 -0.15
C ALA A 146 -5.39 -8.79 0.83
N TYR A 147 -5.59 -7.58 0.35
CA TYR A 147 -5.60 -6.40 1.21
C TYR A 147 -6.96 -6.26 1.90
N LEU A 148 -6.96 -5.95 3.18
CA LEU A 148 -8.15 -5.61 3.95
C LEU A 148 -8.07 -4.15 4.39
N LYS A 149 -8.83 -3.29 3.73
CA LYS A 149 -8.85 -1.86 4.04
C LYS A 149 -9.72 -1.61 5.29
N ILE A 150 -9.07 -1.36 6.43
CA ILE A 150 -9.73 -1.26 7.73
C ILE A 150 -10.23 0.15 8.09
N ALA A 151 -9.71 1.16 7.40
CA ALA A 151 -10.13 2.56 7.57
C ALA A 151 -9.83 3.37 6.32
N GLU A 152 -10.43 4.56 6.23
CA GLU A 152 -10.27 5.52 5.15
C GLU A 152 -9.97 6.91 5.69
N GLY A 153 -9.09 7.67 5.02
CA GLY A 153 -8.73 9.03 5.40
C GLY A 153 -7.71 9.13 6.55
N CYS A 154 -7.28 10.34 6.87
CA CYS A 154 -6.25 10.58 7.89
C CYS A 154 -6.42 11.94 8.58
N ASN A 155 -6.21 11.98 9.90
CA ASN A 155 -6.28 13.20 10.71
C ASN A 155 -4.90 13.79 11.08
N LYS A 156 -3.77 13.20 10.60
CA LYS A 156 -2.42 13.59 11.02
C LYS A 156 -1.97 14.95 10.50
N ASN A 157 -2.45 15.40 9.35
CA ASN A 157 -2.13 16.73 8.77
C ASN A 157 -0.61 16.96 8.57
N CYS A 158 0.14 15.93 8.16
CA CYS A 158 1.53 16.08 7.77
C CYS A 158 1.64 17.14 6.66
N THR A 159 2.64 18.01 6.75
CA THR A 159 2.73 19.23 5.92
C THR A 159 2.95 18.96 4.43
N TYR A 160 3.46 17.78 4.09
CA TYR A 160 3.71 17.31 2.72
C TYR A 160 2.56 16.51 2.12
N CYS A 161 1.52 16.17 2.90
CA CYS A 161 0.58 15.12 2.53
C CYS A 161 -0.75 15.68 2.02
N VAL A 162 -1.20 15.17 0.88
CA VAL A 162 -2.49 15.53 0.25
C VAL A 162 -3.67 14.67 0.71
N ILE A 163 -3.43 13.58 1.45
CA ILE A 163 -4.46 12.60 1.82
C ILE A 163 -5.69 13.22 2.48
N PRO A 164 -5.59 14.16 3.45
CA PRO A 164 -6.80 14.73 4.05
C PRO A 164 -7.71 15.44 3.05
N SER A 165 -7.16 15.99 1.96
CA SER A 165 -7.94 16.68 0.92
C SER A 165 -8.59 15.72 -0.08
N VAL A 166 -8.01 14.53 -0.31
CA VAL A 166 -8.48 13.57 -1.32
C VAL A 166 -9.19 12.34 -0.74
N ARG A 167 -8.93 12.00 0.53
CA ARG A 167 -9.52 10.87 1.23
C ARG A 167 -10.33 11.26 2.48
N GLY A 168 -10.25 12.54 2.88
CA GLY A 168 -10.99 13.09 4.00
C GLY A 168 -10.43 12.73 5.38
N ARG A 169 -11.29 12.94 6.41
CA ARG A 169 -10.97 12.58 7.78
C ARG A 169 -10.94 11.07 7.99
N TYR A 170 -10.25 10.64 9.03
CA TYR A 170 -10.16 9.25 9.43
C TYR A 170 -11.53 8.64 9.76
N ARG A 171 -11.83 7.51 9.17
CA ARG A 171 -13.09 6.77 9.35
C ARG A 171 -12.78 5.26 9.34
N SER A 172 -13.02 4.59 10.45
CA SER A 172 -12.88 3.13 10.58
C SER A 172 -14.04 2.41 9.91
N VAL A 173 -13.76 1.25 9.33
CA VAL A 173 -14.79 0.30 8.91
C VAL A 173 -15.26 -0.48 10.14
N PRO A 174 -16.58 -0.70 10.35
CA PRO A 174 -17.06 -1.50 11.46
C PRO A 174 -16.41 -2.90 11.52
N MET A 175 -16.11 -3.38 12.72
CA MET A 175 -15.36 -4.63 12.92
C MET A 175 -16.12 -5.84 12.36
N GLU A 176 -17.43 -5.86 12.50
CA GLU A 176 -18.30 -6.92 12.00
C GLU A 176 -18.21 -7.02 10.47
N ASP A 177 -18.18 -5.87 9.78
CA ASP A 177 -18.08 -5.81 8.32
C ASP A 177 -16.70 -6.30 7.86
N LEU A 178 -15.64 -5.95 8.60
CA LEU A 178 -14.28 -6.42 8.30
C LEU A 178 -14.13 -7.94 8.49
N ILE A 179 -14.74 -8.49 9.54
CA ILE A 179 -14.74 -9.94 9.78
C ILE A 179 -15.49 -10.68 8.67
N GLU A 180 -16.63 -10.15 8.20
CA GLU A 180 -17.39 -10.72 7.09
C GLU A 180 -16.57 -10.65 5.78
N GLN A 181 -15.96 -9.52 5.49
CA GLN A 181 -15.07 -9.36 4.34
C GLN A 181 -13.88 -10.34 4.41
N ALA A 182 -13.21 -10.43 5.56
CA ALA A 182 -12.08 -11.33 5.75
C ALA A 182 -12.45 -12.79 5.50
N LYS A 183 -13.61 -13.26 6.02
CA LYS A 183 -14.12 -14.60 5.74
C LYS A 183 -14.37 -14.81 4.26
N SER A 184 -14.99 -13.85 3.59
CA SER A 184 -15.24 -13.92 2.15
C SER A 184 -13.95 -13.98 1.32
N LEU A 185 -12.90 -13.25 1.74
CA LEU A 185 -11.59 -13.29 1.09
C LEU A 185 -10.90 -14.65 1.25
N VAL A 186 -10.97 -15.22 2.46
CA VAL A 186 -10.43 -16.57 2.74
C VAL A 186 -11.21 -17.65 1.96
N GLU A 187 -12.51 -17.52 1.83
CA GLU A 187 -13.33 -18.40 0.97
C GLU A 187 -12.92 -18.32 -0.50
N GLN A 188 -12.42 -17.19 -0.97
CA GLN A 188 -11.89 -16.99 -2.32
C GLN A 188 -10.44 -17.48 -2.49
N GLY A 189 -9.80 -17.96 -1.43
CA GLY A 189 -8.45 -18.55 -1.46
C GLY A 189 -7.36 -17.76 -0.75
N ALA A 190 -7.65 -16.57 -0.23
CA ALA A 190 -6.66 -15.79 0.49
C ALA A 190 -6.20 -16.51 1.76
N LYS A 191 -4.90 -16.69 1.90
CA LYS A 191 -4.23 -17.27 3.08
C LYS A 191 -3.50 -16.20 3.89
N GLU A 192 -3.24 -15.03 3.32
CA GLU A 192 -2.71 -13.85 4.00
C GLU A 192 -3.67 -12.67 3.83
N LEU A 193 -3.95 -11.98 4.94
CA LEU A 193 -4.63 -10.69 4.94
C LEU A 193 -3.66 -9.59 5.33
N ILE A 194 -3.59 -8.56 4.49
CA ILE A 194 -2.74 -7.39 4.73
C ILE A 194 -3.65 -6.23 5.12
N LEU A 195 -3.57 -5.82 6.39
CA LEU A 195 -4.37 -4.74 6.93
C LEU A 195 -3.80 -3.40 6.48
N VAL A 196 -4.62 -2.62 5.79
CA VAL A 196 -4.22 -1.33 5.20
C VAL A 196 -5.19 -0.22 5.54
N ALA A 197 -4.64 0.95 5.76
CA ALA A 197 -5.31 2.24 5.87
C ALA A 197 -4.28 3.35 5.59
N GLN A 198 -4.64 4.61 5.70
CA GLN A 198 -3.66 5.69 5.75
C GLN A 198 -2.98 5.79 7.13
N GLU A 199 -3.59 5.20 8.13
CA GLU A 199 -3.13 5.03 9.51
C GLU A 199 -3.86 3.84 10.13
N THR A 200 -3.19 2.74 10.40
CA THR A 200 -3.83 1.52 10.92
C THR A 200 -3.91 1.48 12.45
N THR A 201 -2.93 2.06 13.14
CA THR A 201 -2.84 2.02 14.61
C THR A 201 -3.96 2.76 15.34
N LEU A 202 -4.66 3.68 14.66
CA LEU A 202 -5.82 4.40 15.21
C LEU A 202 -7.17 3.69 14.98
N TYR A 203 -7.16 2.48 14.40
CA TYR A 203 -8.41 1.77 14.13
C TYR A 203 -9.33 1.70 15.35
N GLY A 204 -10.58 2.09 15.13
CA GLY A 204 -11.66 2.05 16.12
C GLY A 204 -11.82 3.30 16.99
N VAL A 205 -10.85 4.24 16.99
CA VAL A 205 -10.94 5.44 17.84
C VAL A 205 -12.19 6.27 17.56
N ASP A 206 -12.58 6.40 16.29
CA ASP A 206 -13.77 7.15 15.88
C ASP A 206 -15.08 6.39 16.10
N LEU A 207 -15.08 5.05 16.04
CA LEU A 207 -16.27 4.21 16.21
C LEU A 207 -16.49 3.78 17.67
N TYR A 208 -15.42 3.43 18.38
CA TYR A 208 -15.49 2.79 19.70
C TYR A 208 -14.94 3.66 20.82
N GLY A 209 -14.35 4.83 20.48
CA GLY A 209 -13.74 5.74 21.45
C GLY A 209 -12.37 5.30 21.97
N GLU A 210 -11.81 4.20 21.45
CA GLU A 210 -10.52 3.63 21.83
C GLU A 210 -9.81 2.96 20.64
N LYS A 211 -8.49 2.80 20.73
CA LYS A 211 -7.71 2.02 19.76
C LYS A 211 -8.13 0.55 19.85
N SER A 212 -8.58 -0.02 18.75
CA SER A 212 -9.20 -1.35 18.71
C SER A 212 -8.57 -2.30 17.69
N LEU A 213 -7.40 -1.97 17.16
CA LEU A 213 -6.69 -2.84 16.19
C LEU A 213 -6.38 -4.21 16.81
N HIS A 214 -5.92 -4.27 18.06
CA HIS A 214 -5.66 -5.52 18.76
C HIS A 214 -6.90 -6.42 18.83
N LYS A 215 -8.10 -5.84 19.05
CA LYS A 215 -9.37 -6.60 19.08
C LYS A 215 -9.72 -7.16 17.71
N LEU A 216 -9.46 -6.38 16.64
CA LEU A 216 -9.63 -6.85 15.27
C LEU A 216 -8.67 -8.01 14.96
N LEU A 217 -7.41 -7.92 15.37
CA LEU A 217 -6.43 -9.01 15.21
C LEU A 217 -6.88 -10.29 15.92
N ASP A 218 -7.32 -10.18 17.18
CA ASP A 218 -7.88 -11.30 17.96
C ASP A 218 -9.04 -12.02 17.23
N GLU A 219 -9.91 -11.27 16.56
CA GLU A 219 -11.04 -11.85 15.81
C GLU A 219 -10.58 -12.45 14.47
N LEU A 220 -9.71 -11.78 13.74
CA LEU A 220 -9.16 -12.29 12.47
C LEU A 220 -8.32 -13.56 12.69
N ASN A 221 -7.58 -13.64 13.80
CA ASN A 221 -6.79 -14.82 14.17
C ASN A 221 -7.62 -16.09 14.31
N LYS A 222 -8.93 -15.98 14.59
CA LYS A 222 -9.86 -17.13 14.72
C LYS A 222 -10.32 -17.69 13.36
N ILE A 223 -10.09 -16.99 12.25
CA ILE A 223 -10.58 -17.40 10.93
C ILE A 223 -9.80 -18.61 10.44
N SER A 224 -10.48 -19.73 10.23
CA SER A 224 -9.89 -20.95 9.68
C SER A 224 -9.48 -20.72 8.21
N GLY A 225 -8.35 -21.31 7.80
CA GLY A 225 -7.80 -21.14 6.44
C GLY A 225 -6.88 -19.93 6.27
N LEU A 226 -6.93 -18.97 7.18
CA LEU A 226 -5.98 -17.87 7.22
C LEU A 226 -4.67 -18.33 7.86
N PHE A 227 -3.54 -17.97 7.23
CA PHE A 227 -2.20 -18.31 7.69
C PHE A 227 -1.45 -17.10 8.22
N TRP A 228 -1.49 -15.94 7.54
CA TRP A 228 -0.85 -14.70 7.96
C TRP A 228 -1.80 -13.50 8.00
N ILE A 229 -1.54 -12.63 8.98
CA ILE A 229 -2.14 -11.30 9.11
C ILE A 229 -0.97 -10.31 9.22
N ARG A 230 -0.87 -9.39 8.28
CA ARG A 230 0.19 -8.38 8.21
C ARG A 230 -0.39 -6.99 8.46
N ILE A 231 0.34 -6.17 9.21
CA ILE A 231 -0.07 -4.80 9.53
C ILE A 231 0.86 -3.83 8.79
N MET A 232 0.26 -2.92 8.02
CA MET A 232 1.00 -1.86 7.33
C MET A 232 0.54 -0.48 7.76
N TYR A 233 1.34 0.56 7.49
CA TYR A 233 1.03 1.97 7.74
C TYR A 233 0.78 2.32 9.21
N CYS A 234 1.69 1.93 10.09
CA CYS A 234 1.65 2.24 11.52
C CYS A 234 2.41 3.54 11.82
N TYR A 235 1.81 4.44 12.59
CA TYR A 235 2.54 5.59 13.10
C TYR A 235 3.28 5.22 14.39
N PRO A 236 4.59 5.54 14.50
CA PRO A 236 5.40 5.16 15.66
C PRO A 236 4.81 5.59 17.00
N GLU A 237 4.34 6.84 17.07
CA GLU A 237 3.75 7.45 18.26
C GLU A 237 2.40 6.86 18.65
N GLU A 238 1.75 6.10 17.76
CA GLU A 238 0.44 5.52 18.01
C GLU A 238 0.49 4.03 18.40
N ILE A 239 1.67 3.40 18.36
CA ILE A 239 1.85 2.01 18.81
C ILE A 239 1.63 1.93 20.32
N TYR A 240 0.87 0.95 20.78
CA TYR A 240 0.42 0.79 22.17
C TYR A 240 0.58 -0.65 22.64
N ASP A 241 0.55 -0.86 23.97
CA ASP A 241 0.91 -2.13 24.59
C ASP A 241 -0.01 -3.28 24.18
N GLU A 242 -1.33 -3.08 24.11
CA GLU A 242 -2.28 -4.13 23.74
C GLU A 242 -2.07 -4.61 22.29
N LEU A 243 -1.63 -3.72 21.38
CA LEU A 243 -1.27 -4.11 20.03
C LEU A 243 -0.05 -5.04 20.03
N ILE A 244 0.99 -4.70 20.79
CA ILE A 244 2.20 -5.51 20.91
C ILE A 244 1.87 -6.87 21.54
N GLU A 245 1.05 -6.90 22.59
CA GLU A 245 0.59 -8.15 23.23
C GLU A 245 -0.18 -9.04 22.23
N SER A 246 -1.04 -8.45 21.39
CA SER A 246 -1.77 -9.18 20.35
C SER A 246 -0.81 -9.75 19.32
N MET A 247 0.19 -8.98 18.86
CA MET A 247 1.21 -9.46 17.93
C MET A 247 2.02 -10.64 18.49
N ILE A 248 2.29 -10.66 19.79
CA ILE A 248 3.02 -11.75 20.45
C ILE A 248 2.13 -13.01 20.61
N LYS A 249 0.85 -12.80 20.96
CA LYS A 249 -0.07 -13.88 21.31
C LYS A 249 -0.70 -14.56 20.10
N ASP A 250 -1.03 -13.79 19.06
CA ASP A 250 -1.81 -14.25 17.92
C ASP A 250 -0.89 -14.82 16.83
N GLU A 251 -0.79 -16.15 16.79
CA GLU A 251 0.18 -16.89 15.95
C GLU A 251 0.13 -16.59 14.44
N LYS A 252 -1.01 -16.06 13.95
CA LYS A 252 -1.15 -15.68 12.53
C LYS A 252 -0.68 -14.26 12.26
N VAL A 253 -0.52 -13.43 13.29
CA VAL A 253 -0.02 -12.06 13.11
C VAL A 253 1.47 -12.11 12.83
N CYS A 254 1.87 -11.63 11.66
CA CYS A 254 3.28 -11.54 11.30
C CYS A 254 4.03 -10.64 12.29
N HIS A 255 5.19 -11.08 12.77
CA HIS A 255 6.12 -10.22 13.46
C HIS A 255 6.76 -9.25 12.46
N TYR A 256 5.93 -8.44 11.86
CA TYR A 256 6.26 -7.44 10.84
C TYR A 256 5.46 -6.17 11.10
N LEU A 257 6.12 -5.03 11.07
CA LEU A 257 5.49 -3.75 11.30
C LEU A 257 6.05 -2.70 10.31
N ASP A 258 5.20 -2.22 9.42
CA ASP A 258 5.54 -1.08 8.57
C ASP A 258 5.27 0.23 9.34
N MET A 259 6.33 0.96 9.60
CA MET A 259 6.35 2.13 10.48
C MET A 259 7.05 3.32 9.79
N PRO A 260 6.37 4.05 8.86
CA PRO A 260 6.96 5.18 8.15
C PRO A 260 7.33 6.33 9.07
N ILE A 261 8.61 6.48 9.39
CA ILE A 261 9.10 7.56 10.27
C ILE A 261 9.34 8.87 9.52
N GLN A 262 9.62 8.80 8.22
CA GLN A 262 9.87 9.87 7.25
C GLN A 262 11.23 10.55 7.42
N HIS A 263 11.70 10.83 8.63
CA HIS A 263 13.00 11.40 8.97
C HIS A 263 13.34 11.13 10.44
N CYS A 264 14.60 11.39 10.87
CA CYS A 264 15.00 11.27 12.27
C CYS A 264 15.30 12.59 12.95
N ASN A 265 15.69 13.64 12.21
CA ASN A 265 16.03 14.93 12.79
C ASN A 265 14.80 15.66 13.34
N ASP A 266 14.88 16.14 14.58
CA ASP A 266 13.76 16.74 15.32
C ASP A 266 13.20 18.01 14.65
N ASP A 267 14.07 18.84 14.03
CA ASP A 267 13.63 20.05 13.34
C ASP A 267 12.90 19.73 12.05
N ILE A 268 13.38 18.75 11.30
CA ILE A 268 12.74 18.27 10.07
C ILE A 268 11.41 17.58 10.40
N LEU A 269 11.36 16.70 11.39
CA LEU A 269 10.12 16.07 11.86
C LEU A 269 9.06 17.11 12.27
N ARG A 270 9.48 18.17 12.97
CA ARG A 270 8.58 19.27 13.34
C ARG A 270 8.06 20.03 12.11
N ARG A 271 8.92 20.33 11.12
CA ARG A 271 8.53 20.96 9.86
C ARG A 271 7.60 20.06 9.03
N MET A 272 7.80 18.74 9.06
CA MET A 272 6.93 17.73 8.47
C MET A 272 5.56 17.63 9.18
N GLY A 273 5.42 18.22 10.38
CA GLY A 273 4.21 18.12 11.20
C GLY A 273 4.09 16.77 11.92
N ARG A 274 5.20 16.04 12.07
CA ARG A 274 5.28 14.80 12.86
C ARG A 274 5.32 15.12 14.35
N LYS A 275 4.68 14.27 15.15
CA LYS A 275 4.55 14.45 16.61
C LYS A 275 5.45 13.45 17.36
N THR A 276 6.64 13.25 16.87
CA THR A 276 7.65 12.38 17.47
C THR A 276 9.01 13.03 17.39
N THR A 277 9.94 12.53 18.18
CA THR A 277 11.35 12.97 18.23
C THR A 277 12.27 11.79 17.92
N LYS A 278 13.54 12.07 17.58
CA LYS A 278 14.58 11.05 17.37
C LYS A 278 14.68 10.11 18.58
N ALA A 279 14.68 10.67 19.78
CA ALA A 279 14.79 9.88 21.01
C ALA A 279 13.60 8.94 21.19
N GLU A 280 12.37 9.39 20.94
CA GLU A 280 11.15 8.57 20.99
C GLU A 280 11.14 7.48 19.92
N LEU A 281 11.61 7.77 18.70
CA LEU A 281 11.77 6.76 17.64
C LEU A 281 12.75 5.67 18.05
N MET A 282 13.95 6.05 18.56
CA MET A 282 14.95 5.08 19.03
C MET A 282 14.42 4.20 20.17
N GLU A 283 13.72 4.79 21.13
CA GLU A 283 13.12 4.06 22.25
C GLU A 283 12.05 3.09 21.74
N ARG A 284 11.19 3.52 20.81
CA ARG A 284 10.15 2.69 20.23
C ARG A 284 10.72 1.49 19.48
N ILE A 285 11.73 1.70 18.65
CA ILE A 285 12.41 0.63 17.92
C ILE A 285 13.04 -0.39 18.88
N ARG A 286 13.75 0.08 19.91
CA ARG A 286 14.37 -0.81 20.93
C ARG A 286 13.31 -1.62 21.66
N MET A 287 12.26 -0.95 22.15
CA MET A 287 11.17 -1.61 22.88
C MET A 287 10.47 -2.69 22.04
N LEU A 288 10.23 -2.44 20.74
CA LEU A 288 9.66 -3.42 19.84
C LEU A 288 10.58 -4.64 19.69
N ARG A 289 11.87 -4.44 19.49
CA ARG A 289 12.85 -5.54 19.37
C ARG A 289 13.07 -6.32 20.67
N GLU A 290 12.98 -5.65 21.82
CA GLU A 290 13.06 -6.31 23.14
C GLU A 290 11.85 -7.21 23.40
N ARG A 291 10.65 -6.76 23.00
CA ARG A 291 9.38 -7.48 23.24
C ARG A 291 9.11 -8.55 22.18
N ILE A 292 9.53 -8.34 20.94
CA ILE A 292 9.36 -9.25 19.80
C ILE A 292 10.74 -9.40 19.12
N PRO A 293 11.59 -10.33 19.61
CA PRO A 293 13.01 -10.42 19.16
C PRO A 293 13.21 -10.73 17.69
N ASP A 294 12.24 -11.32 17.02
CA ASP A 294 12.23 -11.65 15.59
C ASP A 294 11.39 -10.68 14.74
N ILE A 295 11.03 -9.51 15.30
CA ILE A 295 10.27 -8.52 14.56
C ILE A 295 11.05 -7.98 13.36
N THR A 296 10.37 -7.89 12.25
CA THR A 296 10.83 -7.18 11.05
C THR A 296 10.25 -5.78 11.07
N LEU A 297 11.11 -4.78 11.16
CA LEU A 297 10.72 -3.37 11.13
C LEU A 297 10.99 -2.81 9.73
N ARG A 298 9.91 -2.41 9.07
CA ARG A 298 9.95 -1.66 7.82
C ARG A 298 9.75 -0.19 8.08
N THR A 299 10.45 0.66 7.34
CA THR A 299 10.26 2.11 7.40
C THR A 299 10.27 2.75 6.02
N THR A 300 9.84 4.01 5.99
CA THR A 300 9.91 4.87 4.81
C THR A 300 10.50 6.21 5.21
N LEU A 301 11.43 6.71 4.40
CA LEU A 301 12.09 8.00 4.56
C LEU A 301 11.80 8.94 3.40
N ILE A 302 11.85 10.24 3.66
CA ILE A 302 11.78 11.31 2.66
C ILE A 302 13.07 12.10 2.72
N CYS A 303 13.84 12.11 1.62
CA CYS A 303 15.08 12.85 1.46
C CYS A 303 14.82 14.18 0.75
N GLY A 304 15.51 15.24 1.18
CA GLY A 304 15.41 16.57 0.58
C GLY A 304 14.13 17.32 0.95
N PHE A 305 13.63 17.13 2.18
CA PHE A 305 12.51 17.91 2.67
C PHE A 305 12.90 19.40 2.82
N PRO A 306 12.02 20.37 2.52
CA PRO A 306 12.37 21.81 2.55
C PRO A 306 13.03 22.26 3.85
N GLY A 307 14.24 22.81 3.71
CA GLY A 307 15.09 23.24 4.83
C GLY A 307 15.92 22.13 5.47
N GLU A 308 15.98 20.94 4.91
CA GLU A 308 16.96 19.91 5.24
C GLU A 308 18.35 20.39 4.81
N THR A 309 19.38 20.10 5.60
CA THR A 309 20.76 20.46 5.34
C THR A 309 21.63 19.21 5.22
N GLN A 310 22.87 19.36 4.73
CA GLN A 310 23.83 18.26 4.69
C GLN A 310 24.02 17.62 6.08
N ASP A 311 24.11 18.42 7.14
CA ASP A 311 24.24 17.90 8.52
C ASP A 311 23.01 17.06 8.93
N ASN A 312 21.80 17.44 8.48
CA ASN A 312 20.58 16.67 8.75
C ASN A 312 20.57 15.34 7.99
N HIS A 313 21.07 15.33 6.74
CA HIS A 313 21.23 14.12 5.95
C HIS A 313 22.27 13.19 6.60
N GLU A 314 23.44 13.70 7.01
CA GLU A 314 24.45 12.90 7.69
C GLU A 314 23.91 12.32 9.02
N GLU A 315 23.09 13.06 9.75
CA GLU A 315 22.39 12.58 10.94
C GLU A 315 21.41 11.44 10.59
N LEU A 316 20.70 11.56 9.45
CA LEU A 316 19.79 10.53 8.97
C LEU A 316 20.53 9.24 8.60
N MET A 317 21.65 9.37 7.88
CA MET A 317 22.54 8.24 7.55
C MET A 317 23.03 7.51 8.79
N GLN A 318 23.51 8.27 9.80
CA GLN A 318 23.94 7.66 11.07
C GLN A 318 22.78 6.96 11.79
N PHE A 319 21.57 7.54 11.75
CA PHE A 319 20.39 6.95 12.36
C PHE A 319 19.98 5.64 11.65
N VAL A 320 20.02 5.58 10.33
CA VAL A 320 19.75 4.35 9.55
C VAL A 320 20.74 3.26 9.93
N ASN A 321 22.03 3.59 9.97
CA ASN A 321 23.10 2.68 10.38
C ASN A 321 22.91 2.15 11.81
N ASP A 322 22.53 3.03 12.76
CA ASP A 322 22.37 2.65 14.17
C ASP A 322 21.10 1.86 14.44
N MET A 323 20.04 2.15 13.68
CA MET A 323 18.75 1.48 13.87
C MET A 323 18.59 0.21 13.06
N GLU A 324 19.36 0.02 11.99
CA GLU A 324 19.39 -1.21 11.20
C GLU A 324 17.99 -1.73 10.89
N PHE A 325 17.22 -0.97 10.09
CA PHE A 325 15.89 -1.44 9.71
C PHE A 325 15.99 -2.74 8.90
N ASP A 326 14.95 -3.55 8.93
CA ASP A 326 14.91 -4.81 8.19
C ASP A 326 14.45 -4.60 6.75
N ARG A 327 13.69 -3.55 6.53
CA ARG A 327 13.24 -3.07 5.21
C ARG A 327 13.11 -1.55 5.26
N LEU A 328 13.63 -0.87 4.27
CA LEU A 328 13.56 0.58 4.16
C LEU A 328 13.31 0.99 2.70
N GLY A 329 12.45 1.97 2.50
CA GLY A 329 12.30 2.67 1.24
C GLY A 329 12.56 4.16 1.43
N ALA A 330 13.40 4.76 0.61
CA ALA A 330 13.64 6.19 0.59
C ALA A 330 13.04 6.82 -0.68
N PHE A 331 12.42 7.99 -0.52
CA PHE A 331 11.83 8.76 -1.61
C PHE A 331 12.35 10.19 -1.57
N THR A 332 12.51 10.82 -2.71
CA THR A 332 12.73 12.26 -2.78
C THR A 332 11.45 13.00 -2.38
N TYR A 333 11.62 14.13 -1.71
CA TYR A 333 10.47 14.99 -1.40
C TYR A 333 9.84 15.54 -2.70
N SER A 334 8.54 15.30 -2.88
CA SER A 334 7.74 15.82 -3.98
C SER A 334 6.90 17.02 -3.51
N PRO A 335 7.07 18.23 -4.10
CA PRO A 335 6.31 19.42 -3.71
C PRO A 335 4.89 19.39 -4.28
N GLU A 336 3.95 18.81 -3.52
CA GLU A 336 2.57 18.67 -3.94
C GLU A 336 1.78 19.98 -3.77
N GLU A 337 1.12 20.40 -4.84
CA GLU A 337 0.30 21.61 -4.88
C GLU A 337 -0.73 21.63 -3.74
N GLY A 338 -0.88 22.80 -3.09
CA GLY A 338 -1.82 23.00 -1.99
C GLY A 338 -1.35 22.44 -0.63
N THR A 339 -0.20 21.78 -0.57
CA THR A 339 0.41 21.36 0.69
C THR A 339 1.18 22.50 1.35
N LYS A 340 1.29 22.44 2.69
CA LYS A 340 2.05 23.45 3.43
C LYS A 340 3.55 23.39 3.11
N ALA A 341 4.09 22.20 2.90
CA ALA A 341 5.51 22.01 2.60
C ALA A 341 5.90 22.57 1.23
N ALA A 342 5.03 22.52 0.24
CA ALA A 342 5.29 23.12 -1.07
C ALA A 342 5.41 24.65 -1.02
N ALA A 343 4.85 25.29 0.00
CA ALA A 343 4.92 26.75 0.21
C ALA A 343 6.17 27.19 1.01
N ILE A 344 6.96 26.26 1.53
CA ILE A 344 8.20 26.58 2.25
C ILE A 344 9.25 27.10 1.24
N PRO A 345 9.92 28.23 1.48
CA PRO A 345 10.84 28.83 0.50
C PRO A 345 12.15 28.05 0.29
N ASP A 346 12.60 27.30 1.30
CA ASP A 346 13.90 26.60 1.32
C ASP A 346 13.79 25.22 0.63
N GLN A 347 13.30 25.19 -0.62
CA GLN A 347 13.24 23.96 -1.44
C GLN A 347 14.65 23.50 -1.79
N ILE A 348 14.86 22.18 -1.77
CA ILE A 348 16.14 21.54 -2.12
C ILE A 348 16.15 21.25 -3.62
N ASP A 349 17.32 21.36 -4.23
CA ASP A 349 17.55 21.00 -5.63
C ASP A 349 17.27 19.50 -5.88
N GLU A 350 16.68 19.18 -7.02
CA GLU A 350 16.28 17.79 -7.33
C GLU A 350 17.48 16.84 -7.41
N ASP A 351 18.64 17.32 -7.92
CA ASP A 351 19.86 16.51 -8.00
C ASP A 351 20.37 16.18 -6.59
N ILE A 352 20.32 17.13 -5.65
CA ILE A 352 20.70 16.89 -4.25
C ILE A 352 19.76 15.90 -3.58
N LYS A 353 18.44 15.99 -3.84
CA LYS A 353 17.49 15.02 -3.29
C LYS A 353 17.76 13.61 -3.81
N ALA A 354 18.05 13.48 -5.11
CA ALA A 354 18.38 12.21 -5.73
C ALA A 354 19.66 11.60 -5.16
N ASP A 355 20.72 12.42 -4.98
CA ASP A 355 21.98 11.98 -4.36
C ASP A 355 21.73 11.48 -2.92
N TRP A 356 21.00 12.23 -2.11
CA TRP A 356 20.70 11.83 -0.73
C TRP A 356 19.81 10.58 -0.65
N GLN A 357 18.87 10.41 -1.57
CA GLN A 357 18.09 9.18 -1.68
C GLN A 357 19.00 7.99 -2.01
N ALA A 358 19.91 8.16 -2.97
CA ALA A 358 20.84 7.12 -3.37
C ALA A 358 21.77 6.71 -2.21
N ASP A 359 22.33 7.68 -1.47
CA ASP A 359 23.14 7.42 -0.28
C ASP A 359 22.41 6.55 0.76
N VAL A 360 21.14 6.89 1.05
CA VAL A 360 20.31 6.12 2.00
C VAL A 360 20.06 4.70 1.49
N MET A 361 19.76 4.53 0.20
CA MET A 361 19.46 3.21 -0.38
C MET A 361 20.71 2.33 -0.47
N GLU A 362 21.88 2.91 -0.77
CA GLU A 362 23.16 2.18 -0.76
C GLU A 362 23.52 1.67 0.65
N LEU A 363 23.37 2.52 1.67
CA LEU A 363 23.58 2.11 3.06
C LEU A 363 22.58 1.02 3.49
N GLU A 364 21.32 1.15 3.12
CA GLU A 364 20.29 0.17 3.47
C GLU A 364 20.55 -1.19 2.82
N GLU A 365 21.06 -1.23 1.59
CA GLU A 365 21.43 -2.49 0.91
C GLU A 365 22.50 -3.25 1.72
N GLU A 366 23.53 -2.54 2.22
CA GLU A 366 24.55 -3.13 3.09
C GLU A 366 23.95 -3.67 4.40
N VAL A 367 23.10 -2.86 5.06
CA VAL A 367 22.45 -3.24 6.33
C VAL A 367 21.55 -4.47 6.14
N ILE A 368 20.72 -4.49 5.10
CA ILE A 368 19.82 -5.62 4.82
C ILE A 368 20.62 -6.87 4.49
N PHE A 369 21.68 -6.77 3.68
CA PHE A 369 22.52 -7.89 3.33
C PHE A 369 23.13 -8.53 4.59
N ASP A 370 23.73 -7.74 5.48
CA ASP A 370 24.31 -8.22 6.72
C ASP A 370 23.28 -8.90 7.63
N LYS A 371 22.09 -8.32 7.75
CA LYS A 371 20.97 -8.91 8.52
C LYS A 371 20.48 -10.21 7.89
N ASN A 372 20.35 -10.27 6.57
CA ASN A 372 19.91 -11.45 5.85
C ASN A 372 20.93 -12.61 6.01
N GLU A 373 22.24 -12.32 6.03
CA GLU A 373 23.28 -13.33 6.32
C GLU A 373 23.12 -13.95 7.73
N THR A 374 22.60 -13.20 8.72
CA THR A 374 22.30 -13.74 10.06
C THR A 374 21.17 -14.77 10.08
N LEU A 375 20.37 -14.83 9.02
CA LEU A 375 19.28 -15.80 8.88
C LEU A 375 19.73 -17.16 8.36
N LYS A 376 20.95 -17.27 7.86
CA LYS A 376 21.51 -18.51 7.35
C LYS A 376 21.42 -19.63 8.37
N GLY A 377 20.86 -20.76 7.94
CA GLY A 377 20.59 -21.92 8.79
C GLY A 377 19.25 -21.82 9.57
N LYS A 378 18.48 -20.76 9.43
CA LYS A 378 17.12 -20.70 10.00
C LYS A 378 16.10 -21.27 9.04
N GLU A 379 15.08 -21.93 9.58
CA GLU A 379 13.92 -22.42 8.85
C GLU A 379 12.81 -21.39 8.89
N LEU A 380 12.30 -20.99 7.73
CA LEU A 380 11.21 -20.05 7.60
C LEU A 380 10.03 -20.65 6.80
N TYR A 381 8.81 -20.28 7.14
CA TYR A 381 7.68 -20.51 6.26
C TYR A 381 7.69 -19.50 5.11
N VAL A 382 7.39 -19.99 3.91
CA VAL A 382 7.44 -19.22 2.66
C VAL A 382 6.17 -19.44 1.87
N PHE A 383 5.53 -18.37 1.43
CA PHE A 383 4.53 -18.40 0.35
C PHE A 383 5.24 -18.41 -0.99
N ILE A 384 4.88 -19.34 -1.85
CA ILE A 384 5.37 -19.37 -3.22
C ILE A 384 4.60 -18.34 -4.04
N GLU A 385 5.32 -17.37 -4.60
CA GLU A 385 4.76 -16.31 -5.45
C GLU A 385 4.75 -16.70 -6.94
N GLY A 386 5.75 -17.49 -7.37
CA GLY A 386 5.84 -17.94 -8.75
C GLY A 386 7.09 -18.76 -9.03
N LYS A 387 7.19 -19.23 -10.28
CA LYS A 387 8.36 -19.92 -10.80
C LYS A 387 9.26 -18.95 -11.54
N VAL A 388 10.57 -19.03 -11.35
CA VAL A 388 11.55 -18.31 -12.15
C VAL A 388 11.53 -18.87 -13.59
N ALA A 389 11.45 -17.98 -14.58
CA ALA A 389 11.42 -18.42 -15.97
C ALA A 389 12.72 -19.16 -16.35
N ASP A 390 12.57 -20.29 -17.04
CA ASP A 390 13.67 -21.11 -17.55
C ASP A 390 14.64 -21.71 -16.49
N GLU A 391 14.26 -21.67 -15.19
CA GLU A 391 15.07 -22.19 -14.10
C GLU A 391 14.31 -23.22 -13.24
N ASN A 392 15.05 -24.08 -12.52
CA ASN A 392 14.49 -24.94 -11.47
C ASN A 392 14.47 -24.20 -10.12
N ALA A 393 13.91 -23.00 -10.14
CA ALA A 393 13.82 -22.12 -8.99
C ALA A 393 12.43 -21.49 -8.87
N TYR A 394 12.06 -21.18 -7.65
CA TYR A 394 10.83 -20.47 -7.31
C TYR A 394 11.14 -19.21 -6.54
N ILE A 395 10.28 -18.22 -6.71
CA ILE A 395 10.28 -16.99 -5.92
C ILE A 395 9.23 -17.18 -4.81
N GLY A 396 9.61 -16.89 -3.59
CA GLY A 396 8.72 -16.92 -2.45
C GLY A 396 8.88 -15.70 -1.56
N ARG A 397 8.00 -15.61 -0.58
CA ARG A 397 7.96 -14.50 0.37
C ARG A 397 7.79 -15.04 1.79
N THR A 398 8.56 -14.50 2.72
CA THR A 398 8.49 -14.85 4.15
C THR A 398 7.54 -13.90 4.91
N TYR A 399 7.32 -14.17 6.20
CA TYR A 399 6.59 -13.21 7.05
C TYR A 399 7.26 -11.84 7.11
N ARG A 400 8.55 -11.77 6.76
CA ARG A 400 9.38 -10.56 6.79
C ARG A 400 9.13 -9.63 5.61
N ASP A 401 8.35 -10.07 4.61
CA ASP A 401 8.26 -9.39 3.32
C ASP A 401 6.81 -9.14 2.92
N ALA A 402 6.43 -7.86 2.75
CA ALA A 402 5.15 -7.48 2.18
C ALA A 402 5.18 -7.68 0.66
N PRO A 403 4.08 -8.19 0.04
CA PRO A 403 4.04 -8.45 -1.39
C PRO A 403 4.23 -7.16 -2.21
N ASN A 404 5.04 -7.25 -3.26
CA ASN A 404 5.34 -6.18 -4.21
C ASN A 404 6.05 -4.94 -3.62
N VAL A 405 6.54 -5.03 -2.38
CA VAL A 405 7.15 -3.89 -1.66
C VAL A 405 8.52 -4.24 -1.14
N ASP A 406 8.68 -5.44 -0.57
CA ASP A 406 9.92 -5.89 0.07
C ASP A 406 10.62 -6.96 -0.76
N GLY A 407 11.65 -7.62 -0.19
CA GLY A 407 12.43 -8.65 -0.86
C GLY A 407 11.74 -10.00 -1.00
N TYR A 408 12.45 -10.92 -1.60
CA TYR A 408 12.00 -12.30 -1.86
C TYR A 408 12.97 -13.33 -1.26
N ILE A 409 12.56 -14.60 -1.33
CA ILE A 409 13.45 -15.74 -1.15
C ILE A 409 13.43 -16.59 -2.42
N PHE A 410 14.62 -16.87 -2.98
CA PHE A 410 14.79 -17.76 -4.12
C PHE A 410 15.01 -19.19 -3.63
N ILE A 411 14.22 -20.13 -4.12
CA ILE A 411 14.19 -21.53 -3.68
C ILE A 411 14.58 -22.42 -4.84
N ASN A 412 15.77 -23.04 -4.76
CA ASN A 412 16.21 -24.04 -5.72
C ASN A 412 15.60 -25.39 -5.38
N THR A 413 14.80 -25.96 -6.28
CA THR A 413 14.20 -27.28 -6.09
C THR A 413 13.74 -27.90 -7.41
N ASP A 414 13.81 -29.24 -7.48
CA ASP A 414 13.22 -30.03 -8.57
C ASP A 414 11.75 -30.39 -8.29
N GLU A 415 11.21 -30.06 -7.12
CA GLU A 415 9.81 -30.29 -6.79
C GLU A 415 8.91 -29.29 -7.54
N THR A 416 7.71 -29.74 -7.89
CA THR A 416 6.72 -28.86 -8.52
C THR A 416 5.91 -28.16 -7.45
N LEU A 417 6.03 -26.83 -7.37
CA LEU A 417 5.28 -25.95 -6.47
C LEU A 417 4.29 -25.09 -7.26
N MET A 418 3.22 -24.69 -6.59
CA MET A 418 2.23 -23.77 -7.16
C MET A 418 2.22 -22.45 -6.40
N THR A 419 1.87 -21.39 -7.10
CA THR A 419 1.63 -20.06 -6.46
C THR A 419 0.60 -20.23 -5.33
N GLY A 420 0.93 -19.67 -4.17
CA GLY A 420 0.12 -19.80 -2.95
C GLY A 420 0.38 -21.07 -2.12
N ASP A 421 1.29 -21.96 -2.53
CA ASP A 421 1.77 -23.02 -1.64
C ASP A 421 2.54 -22.43 -0.48
N ILE A 422 2.47 -23.09 0.68
CA ILE A 422 3.23 -22.75 1.87
C ILE A 422 4.24 -23.83 2.11
N CYS A 423 5.50 -23.47 2.05
CA CYS A 423 6.61 -24.41 2.23
C CYS A 423 7.49 -23.98 3.41
N LYS A 424 8.16 -24.95 4.03
CA LYS A 424 9.22 -24.68 4.99
C LYS A 424 10.56 -24.68 4.27
N VAL A 425 11.32 -23.62 4.41
CA VAL A 425 12.57 -23.38 3.68
C VAL A 425 13.69 -23.10 4.65
N MET A 426 14.82 -23.77 4.46
CA MET A 426 16.08 -23.49 5.13
C MET A 426 16.78 -22.36 4.37
N VAL A 427 17.08 -21.25 5.03
CA VAL A 427 17.87 -20.17 4.45
C VAL A 427 19.32 -20.62 4.30
N THR A 428 19.86 -20.56 3.09
CA THR A 428 21.23 -20.95 2.77
C THR A 428 22.17 -19.79 2.49
N GLY A 429 21.64 -18.60 2.21
CA GLY A 429 22.41 -17.39 1.98
C GLY A 429 21.52 -16.17 1.70
N ALA A 430 22.18 -15.07 1.37
CA ALA A 430 21.56 -13.81 0.95
C ALA A 430 22.18 -13.33 -0.37
N TYR A 431 21.42 -12.52 -1.10
CA TYR A 431 21.87 -11.82 -2.30
C TYR A 431 21.16 -10.48 -2.36
N GLU A 432 21.91 -9.38 -2.22
CA GLU A 432 21.35 -8.02 -2.14
C GLU A 432 20.23 -7.94 -1.09
N TYR A 433 19.01 -7.59 -1.48
CA TYR A 433 17.84 -7.50 -0.60
C TYR A 433 17.18 -8.86 -0.31
N ASP A 434 17.55 -9.92 -1.05
CA ASP A 434 16.85 -11.17 -1.13
C ASP A 434 17.53 -12.30 -0.34
N LEU A 435 16.76 -13.33 -0.03
CA LEU A 435 17.25 -14.56 0.57
C LEU A 435 17.40 -15.67 -0.47
N ILE A 436 18.28 -16.64 -0.18
CA ILE A 436 18.40 -17.89 -0.93
C ILE A 436 18.12 -19.04 0.04
N GLY A 437 17.36 -20.03 -0.41
CA GLY A 437 17.01 -21.17 0.44
C GLY A 437 16.73 -22.45 -0.31
N GLU A 438 16.56 -23.53 0.46
CA GLU A 438 16.23 -24.87 -0.01
C GLU A 438 15.04 -25.42 0.79
N LEU A 439 14.20 -26.26 0.15
CA LEU A 439 13.09 -26.90 0.85
C LEU A 439 13.57 -27.79 1.99
N VAL A 440 12.93 -27.67 3.14
CA VAL A 440 13.11 -28.60 4.25
C VAL A 440 12.34 -29.87 3.95
N LYS A 441 13.04 -31.01 3.93
CA LYS A 441 12.46 -32.35 3.65
C LYS A 441 11.81 -32.95 4.89
#